data_f071dfcb28b483632b3677bcb5764c73
#
_entry.id   f071dfcb28b483632b3677bcb5764c73
#
_cell.length_a   1.000
_cell.length_b   1.000
_cell.length_c   1.000
_cell.angle_alpha   90.00
_cell.angle_beta   90.00
_cell.angle_gamma   90.00
#
_symmetry.space_group_name_H-M   'P 1'
#
loop_
_entity.id
_entity.type
_entity.pdbx_description
1 polymer ?
#
loop_
_entity_poly.entity_id
_entity_poly.type
_entity_poly.pdbx_seq_one_letter_code
_entity_poly.pdbx_strand_id
1 'polypeptide(L)'
;MPAACDTMGKTQTELGGDFMDQSIRILVVDDEPDIRRIIRILLEGRGYHVTEAPNGRLAVQAAQQDLELDLIILDIMMPELSGIEASKEIRRISSAPILFLTARTQEQDKLEAYQSGGDDYLAKPFSHGELLMKVDSLIRRYRVYKGKVTGKQLKSDAVLDEENRRILRGGEALELT
;
A
#
# COMPACT_ATOMS: atom_id res chain seq x y z
N MET A 1 -58.75 -31.68 -18.87
CA MET A 1 -58.83 -31.52 -17.41
C MET A 1 -57.46 -31.56 -16.85
N PRO A 2 -57.23 -30.70 -15.94
CA PRO A 2 -56.24 -29.61 -15.97
C PRO A 2 -55.12 -29.90 -15.02
N ALA A 3 -54.10 -29.12 -15.04
CA ALA A 3 -53.76 -28.27 -13.93
C ALA A 3 -52.48 -27.52 -14.24
N ALA A 4 -52.63 -26.27 -14.20
CA ALA A 4 -51.55 -25.28 -14.09
C ALA A 4 -50.85 -25.42 -12.74
N CYS A 5 -49.59 -25.14 -12.73
CA CYS A 5 -48.85 -24.68 -11.57
C CYS A 5 -47.69 -23.90 -12.13
N ASP A 6 -47.85 -22.71 -12.19
CA ASP A 6 -47.58 -21.59 -11.33
C ASP A 6 -46.07 -21.32 -11.18
N THR A 7 -45.78 -20.30 -11.89
CA THR A 7 -44.59 -19.52 -11.94
C THR A 7 -44.31 -18.89 -10.58
N MET A 8 -43.20 -19.18 -9.98
CA MET A 8 -42.64 -18.32 -8.96
C MET A 8 -41.34 -17.69 -9.49
N GLY A 9 -41.51 -16.46 -9.87
CA GLY A 9 -40.43 -15.55 -10.20
C GLY A 9 -39.49 -15.38 -9.02
N LYS A 10 -38.23 -15.74 -9.23
CA LYS A 10 -37.15 -15.30 -8.37
C LYS A 10 -36.70 -13.95 -8.88
N THR A 11 -37.16 -12.93 -8.23
CA THR A 11 -36.51 -11.63 -8.26
C THR A 11 -35.14 -11.79 -7.62
N GLN A 12 -34.12 -11.97 -8.44
CA GLN A 12 -32.74 -11.72 -8.03
C GLN A 12 -32.61 -10.21 -7.89
N THR A 13 -32.60 -9.78 -6.65
CA THR A 13 -32.16 -8.44 -6.28
C THR A 13 -30.67 -8.38 -6.59
N GLU A 14 -30.34 -7.78 -7.72
CA GLU A 14 -28.99 -7.34 -8.04
C GLU A 14 -28.60 -6.24 -7.07
N LEU A 15 -27.99 -6.61 -5.95
CA LEU A 15 -27.15 -5.74 -5.18
C LEU A 15 -25.77 -5.76 -5.84
N GLY A 16 -25.69 -5.14 -7.02
CA GLY A 16 -24.45 -4.77 -7.66
C GLY A 16 -23.79 -3.65 -6.87
N GLY A 17 -23.17 -3.98 -5.76
CA GLY A 17 -22.11 -3.16 -5.22
C GLY A 17 -20.88 -3.48 -6.04
N ASP A 18 -20.36 -2.52 -6.79
CA ASP A 18 -19.00 -2.51 -7.32
C ASP A 18 -18.03 -2.65 -6.13
N PHE A 19 -17.82 -3.88 -5.66
CA PHE A 19 -16.59 -4.21 -4.96
C PHE A 19 -15.51 -4.23 -6.04
N MET A 20 -14.96 -3.05 -6.33
CA MET A 20 -13.65 -2.97 -6.98
C MET A 20 -12.76 -3.97 -6.26
N ASP A 21 -12.31 -4.96 -7.00
CA ASP A 21 -11.30 -5.92 -6.58
C ASP A 21 -10.05 -5.10 -6.19
N GLN A 22 -9.98 -4.71 -4.91
CA GLN A 22 -8.85 -3.97 -4.36
C GLN A 22 -7.76 -4.99 -4.03
N SER A 23 -7.31 -5.71 -5.07
CA SER A 23 -6.15 -6.56 -4.95
C SER A 23 -4.97 -5.72 -4.45
N ILE A 24 -4.32 -6.21 -3.39
CA ILE A 24 -3.14 -5.55 -2.82
C ILE A 24 -2.01 -5.63 -3.84
N ARG A 25 -1.44 -4.49 -4.19
CA ARG A 25 -0.40 -4.35 -5.22
C ARG A 25 0.93 -4.04 -4.58
N ILE A 26 1.92 -4.89 -4.81
CA ILE A 26 3.23 -4.83 -4.17
C ILE A 26 4.31 -4.79 -5.25
N LEU A 27 5.22 -3.82 -5.16
CA LEU A 27 6.43 -3.77 -5.97
C LEU A 27 7.59 -4.38 -5.18
N VAL A 28 8.26 -5.39 -5.76
CA VAL A 28 9.43 -6.05 -5.18
C VAL A 28 10.67 -5.70 -5.98
N VAL A 29 11.67 -5.14 -5.32
CA VAL A 29 12.90 -4.64 -5.95
C VAL A 29 14.11 -5.22 -5.24
N ASP A 30 14.90 -5.97 -5.97
CA ASP A 30 16.15 -6.59 -5.50
C ASP A 30 16.97 -6.97 -6.74
N ASP A 31 18.28 -6.85 -6.74
CA ASP A 31 19.10 -7.24 -7.89
C ASP A 31 19.29 -8.77 -7.99
N GLU A 32 19.09 -9.49 -6.87
CA GLU A 32 19.15 -10.95 -6.84
C GLU A 32 17.83 -11.58 -7.32
N PRO A 33 17.82 -12.29 -8.49
CA PRO A 33 16.58 -12.85 -9.04
C PRO A 33 15.94 -13.93 -8.15
N ASP A 34 16.75 -14.69 -7.40
CA ASP A 34 16.25 -15.72 -6.49
C ASP A 34 15.51 -15.11 -5.31
N ILE A 35 15.99 -14.01 -4.75
CA ILE A 35 15.33 -13.28 -3.66
C ILE A 35 13.99 -12.72 -4.15
N ARG A 36 13.96 -12.05 -5.30
CA ARG A 36 12.70 -11.54 -5.88
C ARG A 36 11.69 -12.67 -6.06
N ARG A 37 12.13 -13.79 -6.66
CA ARG A 37 11.28 -14.95 -6.90
C ARG A 37 10.68 -15.53 -5.63
N ILE A 38 11.49 -15.69 -4.57
CA ILE A 38 11.02 -16.21 -3.28
C ILE A 38 9.98 -15.26 -2.69
N ILE A 39 10.27 -13.97 -2.64
CA ILE A 39 9.34 -12.95 -2.11
C ILE A 39 8.04 -12.96 -2.92
N ARG A 40 8.11 -12.98 -4.24
CA ARG A 40 6.93 -13.06 -5.11
C ARG A 40 6.07 -14.27 -4.79
N ILE A 41 6.64 -15.47 -4.74
CA ILE A 41 5.89 -16.72 -4.45
C ILE A 41 5.17 -16.62 -3.10
N LEU A 42 5.83 -16.07 -2.08
CA LEU A 42 5.24 -15.90 -0.75
C LEU A 42 4.07 -14.93 -0.74
N LEU A 43 4.17 -13.84 -1.50
CA LEU A 43 3.15 -12.79 -1.55
C LEU A 43 1.97 -13.19 -2.44
N GLU A 44 2.24 -13.78 -3.61
CA GLU A 44 1.20 -14.32 -4.49
C GLU A 44 0.40 -15.44 -3.81
N GLY A 45 1.06 -16.27 -2.99
CA GLY A 45 0.39 -17.25 -2.14
C GLY A 45 -0.58 -16.67 -1.12
N ARG A 46 -0.50 -15.36 -0.83
CA ARG A 46 -1.45 -14.59 -0.02
C ARG A 46 -2.51 -13.86 -0.85
N GLY A 47 -2.50 -14.03 -2.18
CA GLY A 47 -3.41 -13.35 -3.09
C GLY A 47 -3.02 -11.91 -3.43
N TYR A 48 -1.76 -11.52 -3.17
CA TYR A 48 -1.25 -10.19 -3.52
C TYR A 48 -0.79 -10.16 -4.97
N HIS A 49 -0.97 -9.03 -5.63
CA HIS A 49 -0.45 -8.81 -6.96
C HIS A 49 0.98 -8.25 -6.88
N VAL A 50 1.95 -8.95 -7.48
CA VAL A 50 3.36 -8.61 -7.36
C VAL A 50 3.93 -8.18 -8.70
N THR A 51 4.54 -7.00 -8.71
CA THR A 51 5.40 -6.50 -9.80
C THR A 51 6.85 -6.58 -9.35
N GLU A 52 7.76 -7.03 -10.23
CA GLU A 52 9.18 -7.16 -9.93
C GLU A 52 10.00 -6.11 -10.68
N ALA A 53 11.04 -5.58 -10.03
CA ALA A 53 12.05 -4.75 -10.67
C ALA A 53 13.46 -5.19 -10.24
N PRO A 54 14.41 -5.37 -11.17
CA PRO A 54 15.75 -5.87 -10.86
C PRO A 54 16.75 -4.79 -10.44
N ASN A 55 16.37 -3.51 -10.42
CA ASN A 55 17.22 -2.39 -10.01
C ASN A 55 16.40 -1.15 -9.65
N GLY A 56 17.06 -0.16 -9.04
CA GLY A 56 16.41 1.07 -8.59
C GLY A 56 15.80 1.91 -9.71
N ARG A 57 16.42 1.93 -10.90
CA ARG A 57 15.89 2.70 -12.05
C ARG A 57 14.55 2.13 -12.54
N LEU A 58 14.47 0.81 -12.68
CA LEU A 58 13.22 0.14 -13.08
C LEU A 58 12.17 0.20 -11.95
N ALA A 59 12.60 0.25 -10.69
CA ALA A 59 11.69 0.47 -9.57
C ALA A 59 10.99 1.83 -9.65
N VAL A 60 11.73 2.91 -9.94
CA VAL A 60 11.16 4.25 -10.14
C VAL A 60 10.19 4.26 -11.33
N GLN A 61 10.54 3.63 -12.43
CA GLN A 61 9.65 3.52 -13.60
C GLN A 61 8.37 2.75 -13.28
N ALA A 62 8.47 1.62 -12.56
CA ALA A 62 7.32 0.83 -12.13
C ALA A 62 6.40 1.64 -11.21
N ALA A 63 6.96 2.39 -10.26
CA ALA A 63 6.18 3.25 -9.37
C ALA A 63 5.51 4.43 -10.11
N GLN A 64 6.07 4.91 -11.22
CA GLN A 64 5.44 5.92 -12.09
C GLN A 64 4.26 5.35 -12.89
N GLN A 65 4.36 4.08 -13.29
CA GLN A 65 3.32 3.40 -14.07
C GLN A 65 2.16 2.92 -13.22
N ASP A 66 2.41 2.64 -11.93
CA ASP A 66 1.42 2.15 -11.00
C ASP A 66 1.35 3.04 -9.75
N LEU A 67 0.41 3.98 -9.77
CA LEU A 67 0.17 4.91 -8.66
C LEU A 67 -0.67 4.29 -7.51
N GLU A 68 -1.19 3.09 -7.71
CA GLU A 68 -2.04 2.38 -6.75
C GLU A 68 -1.28 1.32 -5.94
N LEU A 69 0.04 1.39 -5.89
CA LEU A 69 0.84 0.51 -5.05
C LEU A 69 0.44 0.63 -3.57
N ASP A 70 0.32 -0.50 -2.91
CA ASP A 70 0.01 -0.60 -1.48
C ASP A 70 1.28 -0.81 -0.63
N LEU A 71 2.37 -1.30 -1.23
CA LEU A 71 3.65 -1.53 -0.58
C LEU A 71 4.77 -1.62 -1.62
N ILE A 72 5.95 -1.16 -1.24
CA ILE A 72 7.19 -1.34 -1.98
C ILE A 72 8.19 -2.06 -1.08
N ILE A 73 8.72 -3.19 -1.53
CA ILE A 73 9.84 -3.90 -0.89
C ILE A 73 11.09 -3.59 -1.69
N LEU A 74 12.09 -3.00 -1.07
CA LEU A 74 13.22 -2.39 -1.78
C LEU A 74 14.55 -2.76 -1.13
N ASP A 75 15.40 -3.46 -1.88
CA ASP A 75 16.77 -3.70 -1.42
C ASP A 75 17.57 -2.40 -1.42
N ILE A 76 18.34 -2.18 -0.36
CA ILE A 76 19.22 -1.01 -0.22
C ILE A 76 20.43 -1.14 -1.15
N MET A 77 21.02 -2.33 -1.20
CA MET A 77 22.32 -2.55 -1.83
C MET A 77 22.16 -3.05 -3.26
N MET A 78 21.91 -2.15 -4.19
CA MET A 78 21.82 -2.48 -5.61
C MET A 78 22.84 -1.68 -6.43
N PRO A 79 23.33 -2.24 -7.55
CA PRO A 79 24.22 -1.53 -8.46
C PRO A 79 23.49 -0.36 -9.16
N GLU A 80 24.25 0.61 -9.64
CA GLU A 80 23.84 1.81 -10.39
C GLU A 80 23.04 2.82 -9.55
N LEU A 81 21.84 2.48 -9.13
CA LEU A 81 20.97 3.30 -8.30
C LEU A 81 20.59 2.50 -7.04
N SER A 82 21.12 2.93 -5.90
CA SER A 82 20.84 2.30 -4.60
C SER A 82 19.34 2.40 -4.25
N GLY A 83 18.87 1.49 -3.38
CA GLY A 83 17.49 1.55 -2.90
C GLY A 83 17.16 2.85 -2.16
N ILE A 84 18.14 3.44 -1.47
CA ILE A 84 17.98 4.73 -0.79
C ILE A 84 17.74 5.87 -1.79
N GLU A 85 18.52 5.92 -2.87
CA GLU A 85 18.33 6.92 -3.91
C GLU A 85 17.01 6.71 -4.66
N ALA A 86 16.71 5.45 -5.03
CA ALA A 86 15.45 5.10 -5.65
C ALA A 86 14.24 5.49 -4.77
N SER A 87 14.32 5.28 -3.45
CA SER A 87 13.25 5.65 -2.53
C SER A 87 12.98 7.16 -2.51
N LYS A 88 14.02 7.99 -2.56
CA LYS A 88 13.87 9.46 -2.63
C LYS A 88 13.14 9.91 -3.89
N GLU A 89 13.38 9.25 -5.03
CA GLU A 89 12.66 9.52 -6.27
C GLU A 89 11.21 9.01 -6.22
N ILE A 90 11.01 7.80 -5.71
CA ILE A 90 9.68 7.19 -5.54
C ILE A 90 8.81 8.04 -4.61
N ARG A 91 9.34 8.60 -3.53
CA ARG A 91 8.59 9.44 -2.58
C ARG A 91 8.03 10.72 -3.19
N ARG A 92 8.53 11.18 -4.34
CA ARG A 92 7.99 12.34 -5.06
C ARG A 92 6.69 12.01 -5.80
N ILE A 93 6.41 10.73 -6.03
CA ILE A 93 5.31 10.26 -6.87
C ILE A 93 4.37 9.29 -6.16
N SER A 94 4.80 8.64 -5.08
CA SER A 94 4.02 7.65 -4.34
C SER A 94 4.16 7.80 -2.83
N SER A 95 3.04 7.65 -2.13
CA SER A 95 2.96 7.57 -0.66
C SER A 95 2.90 6.13 -0.14
N ALA A 96 3.01 5.12 -1.02
CA ALA A 96 3.03 3.72 -0.63
C ALA A 96 4.16 3.45 0.38
N PRO A 97 3.93 2.69 1.46
CA PRO A 97 4.96 2.37 2.41
C PRO A 97 6.13 1.64 1.76
N ILE A 98 7.35 1.89 2.25
CA ILE A 98 8.57 1.25 1.79
C ILE A 98 9.14 0.38 2.91
N LEU A 99 9.23 -0.93 2.64
CA LEU A 99 9.97 -1.88 3.45
C LEU A 99 11.36 -2.08 2.85
N PHE A 100 12.39 -1.61 3.51
CA PHE A 100 13.75 -1.84 3.05
C PHE A 100 14.25 -3.24 3.43
N LEU A 101 14.92 -3.89 2.47
CA LEU A 101 15.75 -5.06 2.73
C LEU A 101 17.19 -4.60 2.90
N THR A 102 17.88 -5.06 3.93
CA THR A 102 19.26 -4.63 4.22
C THR A 102 20.15 -5.80 4.65
N ALA A 103 21.39 -5.82 4.17
CA ALA A 103 22.41 -6.67 4.74
C ALA A 103 22.84 -6.07 6.10
N ARG A 104 22.86 -6.86 7.16
CA ARG A 104 23.03 -6.51 8.58
C ARG A 104 24.22 -5.59 8.97
N THR A 105 24.96 -5.02 8.05
CA THR A 105 26.35 -4.66 8.28
C THR A 105 26.66 -3.24 8.72
N GLN A 106 25.75 -2.26 8.71
CA GLN A 106 26.12 -0.92 9.21
C GLN A 106 24.95 -0.18 9.86
N GLU A 107 25.18 0.34 11.10
CA GLU A 107 24.24 1.24 11.78
C GLU A 107 24.03 2.56 11.01
N GLN A 108 25.03 2.97 10.23
CA GLN A 108 24.95 4.17 9.40
C GLN A 108 23.92 4.03 8.25
N ASP A 109 23.86 2.86 7.61
CA ASP A 109 22.86 2.61 6.54
C ASP A 109 21.43 2.68 7.06
N LYS A 110 21.20 2.26 8.31
CA LYS A 110 19.88 2.36 8.96
C LYS A 110 19.49 3.82 9.20
N LEU A 111 20.42 4.66 9.63
CA LEU A 111 20.15 6.06 9.92
C LEU A 111 19.81 6.83 8.63
N GLU A 112 20.56 6.58 7.57
CA GLU A 112 20.35 7.19 6.27
C GLU A 112 19.04 6.73 5.60
N ALA A 113 18.71 5.45 5.77
CA ALA A 113 17.48 4.87 5.30
C ALA A 113 16.24 5.40 6.06
N TYR A 114 16.32 5.67 7.38
CA TYR A 114 15.26 6.37 8.13
C TYR A 114 15.04 7.80 7.61
N GLN A 115 16.10 8.50 7.26
CA GLN A 115 16.03 9.86 6.71
C GLN A 115 15.51 9.89 5.26
N SER A 116 15.62 8.77 4.52
CA SER A 116 15.17 8.65 3.13
C SER A 116 13.68 8.33 2.96
N GLY A 117 12.93 8.18 4.05
CA GLY A 117 11.49 7.95 4.02
C GLY A 117 11.06 6.48 4.01
N GLY A 118 11.90 5.56 4.49
CA GLY A 118 11.51 4.17 4.75
C GLY A 118 10.57 4.06 5.95
N ASP A 119 9.58 3.18 5.84
CA ASP A 119 8.57 2.96 6.89
C ASP A 119 8.94 1.81 7.82
N ASP A 120 9.74 0.86 7.34
CA ASP A 120 10.26 -0.26 8.13
C ASP A 120 11.46 -0.93 7.42
N TYR A 121 12.15 -1.82 8.15
CA TYR A 121 13.35 -2.54 7.70
C TYR A 121 13.26 -4.02 8.00
N LEU A 122 13.88 -4.83 7.12
CA LEU A 122 14.04 -6.26 7.28
C LEU A 122 15.49 -6.65 6.93
N ALA A 123 16.20 -7.19 7.92
CA ALA A 123 17.59 -7.60 7.72
C ALA A 123 17.69 -8.94 6.98
N LYS A 124 18.55 -9.03 5.97
CA LYS A 124 18.95 -10.28 5.31
C LYS A 124 19.99 -11.01 6.18
N PRO A 125 19.90 -12.36 6.36
CA PRO A 125 18.82 -13.23 5.94
C PRO A 125 17.59 -13.11 6.85
N PHE A 126 16.40 -13.17 6.28
CA PHE A 126 15.12 -13.09 6.99
C PHE A 126 14.33 -14.40 6.85
N SER A 127 13.46 -14.64 7.82
CA SER A 127 12.50 -15.72 7.72
C SER A 127 11.27 -15.31 6.91
N HIS A 128 10.59 -16.30 6.30
CA HIS A 128 9.32 -16.06 5.60
C HIS A 128 8.27 -15.42 6.51
N GLY A 129 8.24 -15.85 7.80
CA GLY A 129 7.31 -15.31 8.79
C GLY A 129 7.57 -13.83 9.11
N GLU A 130 8.83 -13.41 9.25
CA GLU A 130 9.20 -12.01 9.49
C GLU A 130 8.80 -11.12 8.33
N LEU A 131 9.09 -11.55 7.10
CA LEU A 131 8.70 -10.82 5.90
C LEU A 131 7.18 -10.61 5.86
N LEU A 132 6.41 -11.69 5.96
CA LEU A 132 4.95 -11.63 5.88
C LEU A 132 4.33 -10.79 7.01
N MET A 133 4.84 -10.89 8.24
CA MET A 133 4.36 -10.11 9.38
C MET A 133 4.57 -8.60 9.15
N LYS A 134 5.73 -8.19 8.63
CA LYS A 134 6.03 -6.79 8.32
C LYS A 134 5.18 -6.27 7.17
N VAL A 135 5.06 -7.04 6.10
CA VAL A 135 4.20 -6.75 4.94
C VAL A 135 2.75 -6.51 5.39
N ASP A 136 2.16 -7.45 6.13
CA ASP A 136 0.77 -7.35 6.61
C ASP A 136 0.57 -6.13 7.52
N SER A 137 1.56 -5.82 8.37
CA SER A 137 1.52 -4.66 9.27
C SER A 137 1.53 -3.33 8.51
N LEU A 138 2.41 -3.20 7.50
CA LEU A 138 2.56 -1.99 6.70
C LEU A 138 1.32 -1.74 5.85
N ILE A 139 0.84 -2.76 5.14
CA ILE A 139 -0.37 -2.66 4.30
C ILE A 139 -1.59 -2.29 5.13
N ARG A 140 -1.79 -2.95 6.29
CA ARG A 140 -2.92 -2.64 7.18
C ARG A 140 -2.89 -1.18 7.64
N ARG A 141 -1.74 -0.66 8.07
CA ARG A 141 -1.60 0.75 8.48
C ARG A 141 -1.89 1.70 7.32
N TYR A 142 -1.33 1.44 6.16
CA TYR A 142 -1.48 2.26 4.98
C TYR A 142 -2.93 2.31 4.48
N ARG A 143 -3.60 1.17 4.37
CA ARG A 143 -5.00 1.11 3.92
C ARG A 143 -5.96 1.76 4.91
N VAL A 144 -5.73 1.60 6.21
CA VAL A 144 -6.52 2.33 7.22
C VAL A 144 -6.33 3.83 7.10
N TYR A 145 -5.11 4.30 6.82
CA TYR A 145 -4.82 5.71 6.61
C TYR A 145 -5.44 6.21 5.29
N LYS A 146 -5.20 5.50 4.18
CA LYS A 146 -5.78 5.79 2.86
C LYS A 146 -7.31 5.79 2.93
N GLY A 147 -7.92 4.82 3.61
CA GLY A 147 -9.37 4.76 3.85
C GLY A 147 -9.90 5.92 4.69
N LYS A 148 -9.14 6.44 5.64
CA LYS A 148 -9.51 7.66 6.40
C LYS A 148 -9.41 8.92 5.55
N VAL A 149 -8.48 8.98 4.61
CA VAL A 149 -8.32 10.12 3.69
C VAL A 149 -9.37 10.07 2.58
N THR A 150 -9.66 8.88 2.02
CA THR A 150 -10.67 8.69 0.97
C THR A 150 -12.09 8.54 1.52
N GLY A 151 -12.27 7.96 2.72
CA GLY A 151 -13.56 7.78 3.40
C GLY A 151 -14.04 9.00 4.16
N LYS A 152 -13.22 10.04 4.31
CA LYS A 152 -13.58 11.35 4.84
C LYS A 152 -13.84 12.41 3.75
N GLN A 153 -14.45 12.05 2.65
CA GLN A 153 -15.61 12.85 2.27
C GLN A 153 -16.65 12.57 3.35
N LEU A 154 -16.53 13.32 4.41
CA LEU A 154 -17.55 13.36 5.46
C LEU A 154 -18.88 13.62 4.76
N LYS A 155 -19.79 12.65 4.83
CA LYS A 155 -21.21 12.91 4.83
C LYS A 155 -21.53 13.69 6.11
N SER A 156 -20.90 14.80 6.29
CA SER A 156 -21.20 15.78 7.31
C SER A 156 -20.98 17.12 6.64
N ASP A 157 -22.00 17.94 6.64
CA ASP A 157 -21.99 19.35 6.26
C ASP A 157 -21.08 20.19 7.19
N ALA A 158 -19.96 19.60 7.61
CA ALA A 158 -18.99 20.23 8.46
C ALA A 158 -17.87 20.81 7.60
N VAL A 159 -17.77 22.10 7.54
CA VAL A 159 -16.73 22.88 6.89
C VAL A 159 -15.77 23.37 7.97
N LEU A 160 -14.47 23.20 7.75
CA LEU A 160 -13.45 23.80 8.60
C LEU A 160 -13.29 25.26 8.19
N ASP A 161 -13.64 26.17 9.10
CA ASP A 161 -13.32 27.58 8.97
C ASP A 161 -11.89 27.79 9.51
N GLU A 162 -10.93 27.84 8.60
CA GLU A 162 -9.50 27.96 8.94
C GLU A 162 -9.16 29.34 9.55
N GLU A 163 -9.89 30.39 9.19
CA GLU A 163 -9.68 31.76 9.71
C GLU A 163 -10.05 31.85 11.18
N ASN A 164 -11.11 31.20 11.60
CA ASN A 164 -11.62 31.26 12.98
C ASN A 164 -11.35 29.99 13.80
N ARG A 165 -10.64 28.99 13.24
CA ARG A 165 -10.34 27.70 13.88
C ARG A 165 -11.59 26.99 14.42
N ARG A 166 -12.69 27.03 13.70
CA ARG A 166 -14.00 26.45 14.09
C ARG A 166 -14.45 25.41 13.07
N ILE A 167 -15.16 24.42 13.55
CA ILE A 167 -15.85 23.45 12.69
C ILE A 167 -17.31 23.91 12.58
N LEU A 168 -17.75 24.23 11.36
CA LEU A 168 -19.13 24.57 11.06
C LEU A 168 -19.86 23.30 10.60
N ARG A 169 -21.01 23.00 11.17
CA ARG A 169 -21.90 21.94 10.70
C ARG A 169 -23.27 22.54 10.39
N GLY A 170 -23.69 22.46 9.11
CA GLY A 170 -24.96 23.08 8.68
C GLY A 170 -25.01 24.59 8.86
N GLY A 171 -23.83 25.29 8.92
CA GLY A 171 -23.75 26.72 9.11
C GLY A 171 -23.64 27.18 10.57
N GLU A 172 -23.73 26.29 11.55
CA GLU A 172 -23.56 26.58 12.98
C GLU A 172 -22.17 26.14 13.49
N ALA A 173 -21.53 26.97 14.30
CA ALA A 173 -20.23 26.69 14.90
C ALA A 173 -20.39 25.66 16.03
N LEU A 174 -19.58 24.57 15.97
CA LEU A 174 -19.48 23.61 17.07
C LEU A 174 -18.42 24.12 18.05
N GLU A 175 -18.83 24.38 19.28
CA GLU A 175 -17.89 24.65 20.38
C GLU A 175 -17.27 23.32 20.83
N LEU A 176 -15.93 23.24 20.77
CA LEU A 176 -15.17 22.12 21.33
C LEU A 176 -14.98 22.39 22.83
N THR A 177 -15.74 21.68 23.65
CA THR A 177 -15.53 21.60 25.11
C THR A 177 -14.41 20.65 25.44
#